data_ea0c3b864b131fca345281c52aa69ff1
#
_entry.id   ea0c3b864b131fca345281c52aa69ff1
#
_cell.length_a   1.000
_cell.length_b   1.000
_cell.length_c   1.000
_cell.angle_alpha   90.00
_cell.angle_beta   90.00
_cell.angle_gamma   90.00
#
_symmetry.space_group_name_H-M   'P 1'
#
loop_
_entity.id
_entity.type
_entity.pdbx_description
1 polymer ?
#
loop_
_entity_poly.entity_id
_entity_poly.type
_entity_poly.pdbx_seq_one_letter_code
_entity_poly.pdbx_strand_id
1 'polypeptide(L)'
;MESKKVVVVGAGAAGLMAASAAAMYGASVTLIEKNKRVGRKIMITGKGRCNVCNNCDVETFIRNVPTNGKFLYSAINKLTPEDTIAFFDGLGLPLKTERGNRVFPQSDKAVDVVDTLYNYVKNCGCKIVEDTAEELLLENGETVGVKCKNKTYYADSVIICCGGKSYPLTGSTGDGYTLAKQAGHTIVPLKPSLVPLESKNLDCKSMQGLALKNVGLKIVDTQSGKTVYDDFGEMLFTHFGMSGPMVLSASSHIRDISDGRYNAVIDIKPALTHEQLEKRLQRDFDENHNKDVSNSFTKLLPKKLVVPVLKRWGIPFDKKCNSVTKEERRTLCELLKAFTVEISGFRPIEEAIITSGGVKTTEINPKTMESRLVKGLYFAGEVIDCDAYTGGFNLQIAWSTGNLAGESAAY
;
A
#
# COMPACT_ATOMS: atom_id res chain seq x y z
N MET A 1 -8.84 41.89 8.28
CA MET A 1 -7.89 40.99 8.93
C MET A 1 -6.90 40.53 7.86
N GLU A 2 -5.59 40.53 8.14
CA GLU A 2 -4.62 39.96 7.22
C GLU A 2 -4.93 38.43 7.06
N SER A 3 -4.79 37.94 5.83
CA SER A 3 -4.98 36.53 5.57
C SER A 3 -3.87 35.72 6.25
N LYS A 4 -4.25 34.61 6.91
CA LYS A 4 -3.31 33.72 7.59
C LYS A 4 -2.31 33.13 6.56
N LYS A 5 -1.03 33.12 6.89
CA LYS A 5 0.02 32.55 6.01
C LYS A 5 0.22 31.10 6.31
N VAL A 6 0.03 30.24 5.32
CA VAL A 6 0.20 28.78 5.43
C VAL A 6 1.31 28.32 4.50
N VAL A 7 2.28 27.58 5.06
CA VAL A 7 3.32 26.89 4.29
C VAL A 7 2.98 25.39 4.27
N VAL A 8 2.91 24.80 3.07
CA VAL A 8 2.74 23.37 2.87
C VAL A 8 4.04 22.78 2.32
N VAL A 9 4.59 21.77 2.98
CA VAL A 9 5.86 21.13 2.61
C VAL A 9 5.60 19.80 1.95
N GLY A 10 5.91 19.69 0.64
CA GLY A 10 5.70 18.53 -0.22
C GLY A 10 4.43 18.64 -1.07
N ALA A 11 4.59 18.68 -2.39
CA ALA A 11 3.49 18.74 -3.37
C ALA A 11 3.11 17.36 -3.91
N GLY A 12 2.98 16.37 -3.01
CA GLY A 12 2.35 15.09 -3.27
C GLY A 12 0.82 15.14 -3.18
N ALA A 13 0.16 14.00 -3.06
CA ALA A 13 -1.30 13.89 -2.93
C ALA A 13 -1.82 14.74 -1.76
N ALA A 14 -1.30 14.52 -0.56
CA ALA A 14 -1.74 15.25 0.62
C ALA A 14 -1.47 16.75 0.53
N GLY A 15 -0.28 17.14 0.03
CA GLY A 15 0.09 18.56 -0.02
C GLY A 15 -0.68 19.36 -1.06
N LEU A 16 -0.98 18.80 -2.22
CA LEU A 16 -1.83 19.47 -3.22
C LEU A 16 -3.25 19.70 -2.67
N MET A 17 -3.81 18.69 -1.97
CA MET A 17 -5.11 18.83 -1.34
C MET A 17 -5.08 19.81 -0.16
N ALA A 18 -4.05 19.76 0.69
CA ALA A 18 -3.91 20.69 1.83
C ALA A 18 -3.76 22.14 1.37
N ALA A 19 -2.95 22.38 0.34
CA ALA A 19 -2.76 23.73 -0.20
C ALA A 19 -4.05 24.31 -0.77
N SER A 20 -4.79 23.54 -1.59
CA SER A 20 -6.06 23.99 -2.13
C SER A 20 -7.10 24.21 -1.04
N ALA A 21 -7.21 23.31 -0.06
CA ALA A 21 -8.13 23.48 1.06
C ALA A 21 -7.81 24.75 1.86
N ALA A 22 -6.56 24.96 2.27
CA ALA A 22 -6.20 26.16 3.02
C ALA A 22 -6.52 27.46 2.24
N ALA A 23 -6.25 27.50 0.95
CA ALA A 23 -6.56 28.65 0.11
C ALA A 23 -8.06 28.88 -0.04
N MET A 24 -8.87 27.85 -0.16
CA MET A 24 -10.34 27.95 -0.21
C MET A 24 -10.94 28.54 1.08
N TYR A 25 -10.26 28.36 2.22
CA TYR A 25 -10.62 28.97 3.50
C TYR A 25 -9.94 30.33 3.74
N GLY A 26 -9.36 30.94 2.69
CA GLY A 26 -8.87 32.32 2.68
C GLY A 26 -7.42 32.52 3.13
N ALA A 27 -6.66 31.44 3.32
CA ALA A 27 -5.25 31.56 3.65
C ALA A 27 -4.39 31.95 2.43
N SER A 28 -3.28 32.67 2.70
CA SER A 28 -2.21 32.90 1.73
C SER A 28 -1.25 31.71 1.76
N VAL A 29 -1.27 30.88 0.71
CA VAL A 29 -0.59 29.58 0.71
C VAL A 29 0.69 29.59 -0.13
N THR A 30 1.80 29.11 0.47
CA THR A 30 3.02 28.74 -0.24
C THR A 30 3.22 27.22 -0.17
N LEU A 31 3.18 26.53 -1.31
CA LEU A 31 3.43 25.11 -1.46
C LEU A 31 4.87 24.88 -1.92
N ILE A 32 5.66 24.20 -1.08
CA ILE A 32 7.08 23.93 -1.32
C ILE A 32 7.24 22.51 -1.85
N GLU A 33 7.92 22.34 -3.00
CA GLU A 33 8.25 21.07 -3.59
C GLU A 33 9.73 21.02 -4.00
N LYS A 34 10.44 19.98 -3.61
CA LYS A 34 11.86 19.83 -3.94
C LYS A 34 12.16 19.38 -5.37
N ASN A 35 11.16 18.78 -6.03
CA ASN A 35 11.28 18.33 -7.42
C ASN A 35 10.68 19.37 -8.37
N LYS A 36 11.14 19.38 -9.61
CA LYS A 36 10.60 20.23 -10.69
C LYS A 36 9.13 19.96 -11.01
N ARG A 37 8.62 18.78 -10.70
CA ARG A 37 7.24 18.37 -10.98
C ARG A 37 6.55 17.88 -9.72
N VAL A 38 5.34 18.39 -9.47
CA VAL A 38 4.47 17.93 -8.39
C VAL A 38 3.91 16.53 -8.65
N GLY A 39 3.43 15.85 -7.63
CA GLY A 39 2.65 14.61 -7.76
C GLY A 39 3.42 13.41 -8.31
N ARG A 40 4.74 13.37 -8.27
CA ARG A 40 5.56 12.31 -8.89
C ARG A 40 5.16 10.90 -8.43
N LYS A 41 4.85 10.71 -7.13
CA LYS A 41 4.42 9.41 -6.64
C LYS A 41 3.02 9.03 -7.14
N ILE A 42 2.11 10.00 -7.30
CA ILE A 42 0.78 9.77 -7.89
C ILE A 42 0.92 9.15 -9.29
N MET A 43 1.85 9.65 -10.11
CA MET A 43 2.05 9.21 -11.50
C MET A 43 2.42 7.75 -11.66
N ILE A 44 2.99 7.12 -10.63
CA ILE A 44 3.36 5.68 -10.67
C ILE A 44 2.31 4.77 -10.02
N THR A 45 1.32 5.34 -9.32
CA THR A 45 0.28 4.55 -8.66
C THR A 45 -0.63 3.85 -9.67
N GLY A 46 -1.20 2.72 -9.28
CA GLY A 46 -2.10 1.96 -10.15
C GLY A 46 -1.46 1.57 -11.50
N LYS A 47 -0.14 1.35 -11.55
CA LYS A 47 0.64 1.07 -12.77
C LYS A 47 0.55 2.21 -13.80
N GLY A 48 0.63 3.46 -13.35
CA GLY A 48 0.54 4.66 -14.18
C GLY A 48 -0.89 5.12 -14.51
N ARG A 49 -1.91 4.46 -13.92
CA ARG A 49 -3.33 4.82 -14.12
C ARG A 49 -3.88 5.70 -13.01
N CYS A 50 -3.27 5.71 -11.83
CA CYS A 50 -3.73 6.30 -10.58
C CYS A 50 -5.04 5.68 -10.06
N ASN A 51 -4.97 4.81 -9.05
CA ASN A 51 -6.15 4.37 -8.31
C ASN A 51 -6.52 5.45 -7.29
N VAL A 52 -7.39 6.38 -7.67
CA VAL A 52 -7.70 7.63 -6.96
C VAL A 52 -8.25 7.36 -5.55
N CYS A 53 -9.21 6.45 -5.43
CA CYS A 53 -9.83 6.04 -4.18
C CYS A 53 -10.47 4.65 -4.32
N ASN A 54 -11.10 4.17 -3.25
CA ASN A 54 -11.99 3.02 -3.27
C ASN A 54 -13.42 3.51 -3.03
N ASN A 55 -14.34 3.22 -3.92
CA ASN A 55 -15.75 3.63 -3.80
C ASN A 55 -16.47 2.76 -2.78
N CYS A 56 -16.22 3.00 -1.49
CA CYS A 56 -16.82 2.28 -0.37
C CYS A 56 -17.25 3.27 0.72
N ASP A 57 -18.12 2.81 1.63
CA ASP A 57 -18.50 3.56 2.82
C ASP A 57 -17.33 3.71 3.82
N VAL A 58 -17.50 4.64 4.78
CA VAL A 58 -16.47 4.96 5.78
C VAL A 58 -16.09 3.74 6.64
N GLU A 59 -17.07 2.94 7.05
CA GLU A 59 -16.83 1.76 7.91
C GLU A 59 -16.01 0.70 7.16
N THR A 60 -16.35 0.46 5.90
CA THR A 60 -15.59 -0.43 5.02
C THR A 60 -14.20 0.13 4.78
N PHE A 61 -14.06 1.45 4.60
CA PHE A 61 -12.78 2.10 4.47
C PHE A 61 -11.89 1.85 5.69
N ILE A 62 -12.38 2.14 6.89
CA ILE A 62 -11.62 2.00 8.14
C ILE A 62 -11.19 0.54 8.39
N ARG A 63 -12.04 -0.44 8.04
CA ARG A 63 -11.67 -1.87 8.11
C ARG A 63 -10.49 -2.25 7.20
N ASN A 64 -10.26 -1.49 6.13
CA ASN A 64 -9.14 -1.67 5.21
C ASN A 64 -7.88 -0.88 5.62
N VAL A 65 -7.86 -0.28 6.80
CA VAL A 65 -6.71 0.40 7.39
C VAL A 65 -6.23 -0.37 8.62
N PRO A 66 -5.33 -1.36 8.47
CA PRO A 66 -4.89 -2.20 9.59
C PRO A 66 -4.07 -1.44 10.64
N THR A 67 -3.46 -0.30 10.26
CA THR A 67 -2.61 0.49 11.14
C THR A 67 -3.31 1.81 11.50
N ASN A 68 -3.69 1.96 12.77
CA ASN A 68 -4.30 3.19 13.33
C ASN A 68 -5.56 3.69 12.60
N GLY A 69 -6.36 2.81 11.96
CA GLY A 69 -7.54 3.20 11.17
C GLY A 69 -8.52 4.12 11.94
N LYS A 70 -8.72 3.89 13.22
CA LYS A 70 -9.62 4.72 14.05
C LYS A 70 -9.20 6.19 14.14
N PHE A 71 -7.92 6.50 14.01
CA PHE A 71 -7.41 7.88 13.97
C PHE A 71 -7.98 8.66 12.79
N LEU A 72 -8.30 8.00 11.69
CA LEU A 72 -8.71 8.62 10.43
C LEU A 72 -10.20 8.97 10.34
N TYR A 73 -11.05 8.56 11.31
CA TYR A 73 -12.49 8.78 11.22
C TYR A 73 -12.88 10.22 10.91
N SER A 74 -12.28 11.21 11.59
CA SER A 74 -12.58 12.62 11.34
C SER A 74 -12.21 13.06 9.94
N ALA A 75 -11.02 12.69 9.47
CA ALA A 75 -10.55 13.08 8.15
C ALA A 75 -11.38 12.41 7.03
N ILE A 76 -11.68 11.11 7.17
CA ILE A 76 -12.45 10.37 6.15
C ILE A 76 -13.92 10.82 6.13
N ASN A 77 -14.52 11.16 7.26
CA ASN A 77 -15.87 11.73 7.27
C ASN A 77 -15.92 13.17 6.75
N LYS A 78 -14.80 13.92 6.82
CA LYS A 78 -14.72 15.27 6.28
C LYS A 78 -14.58 15.30 4.75
N LEU A 79 -13.92 14.30 4.17
CA LEU A 79 -13.80 14.08 2.73
C LEU A 79 -13.88 12.56 2.47
N THR A 80 -15.08 12.07 2.23
CA THR A 80 -15.36 10.66 1.96
C THR A 80 -14.85 10.23 0.59
N PRO A 81 -14.78 8.92 0.29
CA PRO A 81 -14.51 8.45 -1.07
C PRO A 81 -15.49 8.97 -2.09
N GLU A 82 -16.79 9.09 -1.76
CA GLU A 82 -17.82 9.66 -2.61
C GLU A 82 -17.56 11.15 -2.87
N ASP A 83 -17.23 11.94 -1.83
CA ASP A 83 -16.86 13.35 -1.98
C ASP A 83 -15.61 13.51 -2.84
N THR A 84 -14.64 12.59 -2.71
CA THR A 84 -13.44 12.59 -3.56
C THR A 84 -13.76 12.36 -5.02
N ILE A 85 -14.70 11.44 -5.33
CA ILE A 85 -15.18 11.22 -6.70
C ILE A 85 -15.85 12.48 -7.22
N ALA A 86 -16.79 13.05 -6.44
CA ALA A 86 -17.48 14.29 -6.80
C ALA A 86 -16.52 15.48 -7.00
N PHE A 87 -15.49 15.57 -6.16
CA PHE A 87 -14.44 16.61 -6.28
C PHE A 87 -13.71 16.53 -7.63
N PHE A 88 -13.23 15.37 -8.03
CA PHE A 88 -12.51 15.22 -9.30
C PHE A 88 -13.45 15.39 -10.50
N ASP A 89 -14.67 14.87 -10.44
CA ASP A 89 -15.68 15.08 -11.48
C ASP A 89 -16.02 16.58 -11.64
N GLY A 90 -16.16 17.30 -10.53
CA GLY A 90 -16.37 18.75 -10.50
C GLY A 90 -15.21 19.58 -11.09
N LEU A 91 -14.00 19.02 -11.07
CA LEU A 91 -12.83 19.61 -11.73
C LEU A 91 -12.72 19.23 -13.23
N GLY A 92 -13.68 18.49 -13.77
CA GLY A 92 -13.68 18.05 -15.16
C GLY A 92 -12.81 16.83 -15.45
N LEU A 93 -12.45 16.05 -14.42
CA LEU A 93 -11.74 14.78 -14.54
C LEU A 93 -12.72 13.61 -14.33
N PRO A 94 -13.33 13.06 -15.40
CA PRO A 94 -14.29 11.97 -15.25
C PRO A 94 -13.60 10.69 -14.74
N LEU A 95 -14.24 10.06 -13.77
CA LEU A 95 -13.76 8.84 -13.11
C LEU A 95 -14.62 7.63 -13.49
N LYS A 96 -14.07 6.43 -13.33
CA LYS A 96 -14.78 5.14 -13.48
C LYS A 96 -14.46 4.22 -12.30
N THR A 97 -15.47 3.48 -11.85
CA THR A 97 -15.31 2.44 -10.84
C THR A 97 -15.14 1.07 -11.50
N GLU A 98 -14.08 0.37 -11.17
CA GLU A 98 -13.76 -0.97 -11.64
C GLU A 98 -14.02 -2.03 -10.57
N ARG A 99 -13.83 -3.31 -10.91
CA ARG A 99 -13.95 -4.44 -9.98
C ARG A 99 -13.18 -4.18 -8.68
N GLY A 100 -13.81 -4.48 -7.54
CA GLY A 100 -13.27 -4.22 -6.20
C GLY A 100 -13.37 -2.76 -5.78
N ASN A 101 -14.34 -2.03 -6.36
CA ASN A 101 -14.65 -0.62 -6.06
C ASN A 101 -13.47 0.34 -6.30
N ARG A 102 -12.48 -0.05 -7.10
CA ARG A 102 -11.31 0.77 -7.42
C ARG A 102 -11.68 1.86 -8.41
N VAL A 103 -11.33 3.09 -8.08
CA VAL A 103 -11.66 4.26 -8.88
C VAL A 103 -10.46 4.76 -9.68
N PHE A 104 -10.63 4.92 -10.98
CA PHE A 104 -9.59 5.37 -11.90
C PHE A 104 -10.11 6.51 -12.78
N PRO A 105 -9.22 7.39 -13.31
CA PRO A 105 -9.62 8.31 -14.37
C PRO A 105 -10.07 7.53 -15.61
N GLN A 106 -11.07 8.03 -16.32
CA GLN A 106 -11.55 7.37 -17.55
C GLN A 106 -10.45 7.24 -18.60
N SER A 107 -9.51 8.18 -18.63
CA SER A 107 -8.34 8.17 -19.53
C SER A 107 -7.32 7.08 -19.22
N ASP A 108 -7.40 6.43 -18.04
CA ASP A 108 -6.37 5.51 -17.55
C ASP A 108 -4.94 6.13 -17.42
N LYS A 109 -4.86 7.45 -17.24
CA LYS A 109 -3.59 8.18 -17.14
C LYS A 109 -3.49 8.93 -15.82
N ALA A 110 -2.51 8.53 -14.99
CA ALA A 110 -2.23 9.20 -13.71
C ALA A 110 -1.81 10.67 -13.89
N VAL A 111 -1.25 11.02 -15.05
CA VAL A 111 -0.86 12.40 -15.36
C VAL A 111 -2.06 13.35 -15.34
N ASP A 112 -3.22 12.91 -15.80
CA ASP A 112 -4.41 13.76 -15.84
C ASP A 112 -4.89 14.11 -14.44
N VAL A 113 -4.76 13.18 -13.46
CA VAL A 113 -5.04 13.44 -12.05
C VAL A 113 -4.09 14.51 -11.49
N VAL A 114 -2.79 14.38 -11.80
CA VAL A 114 -1.77 15.35 -11.33
C VAL A 114 -1.98 16.72 -11.94
N ASP A 115 -2.22 16.79 -13.25
CA ASP A 115 -2.38 18.06 -13.96
C ASP A 115 -3.68 18.77 -13.54
N THR A 116 -4.76 18.02 -13.28
CA THR A 116 -6.01 18.55 -12.73
C THR A 116 -5.78 19.19 -11.36
N LEU A 117 -5.12 18.48 -10.44
CA LEU A 117 -4.83 19.02 -9.11
C LEU A 117 -3.86 20.21 -9.16
N TYR A 118 -2.82 20.16 -9.99
CA TYR A 118 -1.88 21.25 -10.17
C TYR A 118 -2.59 22.54 -10.63
N ASN A 119 -3.44 22.41 -11.65
CA ASN A 119 -4.21 23.54 -12.16
C ASN A 119 -5.18 24.08 -11.10
N TYR A 120 -5.84 23.20 -10.36
CA TYR A 120 -6.74 23.58 -9.28
C TYR A 120 -6.03 24.37 -8.20
N VAL A 121 -4.89 23.89 -7.70
CA VAL A 121 -4.06 24.60 -6.69
C VAL A 121 -3.62 25.98 -7.19
N LYS A 122 -3.24 26.10 -8.46
CA LYS A 122 -2.91 27.40 -9.08
C LYS A 122 -4.12 28.33 -9.16
N ASN A 123 -5.27 27.81 -9.54
CA ASN A 123 -6.51 28.58 -9.65
C ASN A 123 -7.01 29.06 -8.28
N CYS A 124 -6.71 28.34 -7.20
CA CYS A 124 -6.93 28.77 -5.82
C CYS A 124 -5.96 29.88 -5.36
N GLY A 125 -5.01 30.31 -6.20
CA GLY A 125 -4.05 31.38 -5.88
C GLY A 125 -2.84 30.92 -5.06
N CYS A 126 -2.62 29.61 -4.91
CA CYS A 126 -1.46 29.09 -4.18
C CYS A 126 -0.15 29.38 -4.94
N LYS A 127 0.88 29.80 -4.22
CA LYS A 127 2.24 29.95 -4.76
C LYS A 127 2.98 28.62 -4.65
N ILE A 128 3.30 28.01 -5.76
CA ILE A 128 4.12 26.78 -5.81
C ILE A 128 5.57 27.19 -6.03
N VAL A 129 6.48 26.70 -5.19
CA VAL A 129 7.91 27.02 -5.24
C VAL A 129 8.75 25.74 -5.24
N GLU A 130 9.81 25.74 -6.08
CA GLU A 130 10.80 24.67 -6.10
C GLU A 130 11.87 25.00 -5.05
N ASP A 131 11.82 24.32 -3.91
CA ASP A 131 12.80 24.44 -2.83
C ASP A 131 12.77 23.19 -1.93
N THR A 132 13.80 23.02 -1.11
CA THR A 132 13.91 21.89 -0.18
C THR A 132 13.82 22.41 1.25
N ALA A 133 12.82 21.95 2.01
CA ALA A 133 12.69 22.25 3.42
C ALA A 133 13.74 21.50 4.25
N GLU A 134 14.49 22.21 5.08
CA GLU A 134 15.60 21.69 5.89
C GLU A 134 15.34 21.80 7.39
N GLU A 135 14.66 22.86 7.82
CA GLU A 135 14.49 23.16 9.24
C GLU A 135 13.11 23.81 9.50
N LEU A 136 12.44 23.37 10.58
CA LEU A 136 11.28 24.08 11.12
C LEU A 136 11.73 25.24 11.99
N LEU A 137 11.11 26.39 11.79
CA LEU A 137 11.31 27.55 12.67
C LEU A 137 10.27 27.48 13.79
N LEU A 138 10.76 27.32 15.01
CA LEU A 138 9.94 27.16 16.21
C LEU A 138 10.26 28.29 17.21
N GLU A 139 9.23 28.98 17.71
CA GLU A 139 9.35 29.97 18.74
C GLU A 139 8.25 29.76 19.79
N ASN A 140 8.61 29.73 21.06
CA ASN A 140 7.68 29.64 22.20
C ASN A 140 6.67 28.49 22.09
N GLY A 141 7.04 27.34 21.48
CA GLY A 141 6.16 26.17 21.31
C GLY A 141 5.21 26.29 20.12
N GLU A 142 5.36 27.27 19.26
CA GLU A 142 4.60 27.48 18.03
C GLU A 142 5.53 27.40 16.81
N THR A 143 4.99 27.00 15.64
CA THR A 143 5.74 27.14 14.39
C THR A 143 5.62 28.57 13.86
N VAL A 144 6.74 29.12 13.37
CA VAL A 144 6.77 30.45 12.75
C VAL A 144 7.24 30.41 11.29
N GLY A 145 7.46 29.18 10.76
CA GLY A 145 7.82 28.99 9.36
C GLY A 145 8.74 27.80 9.10
N VAL A 146 9.34 27.85 7.90
CA VAL A 146 10.26 26.81 7.41
C VAL A 146 11.46 27.45 6.75
N LYS A 147 12.66 27.03 7.15
CA LYS A 147 13.89 27.34 6.44
C LYS A 147 14.13 26.31 5.37
N CYS A 148 14.24 26.75 4.14
CA CYS A 148 14.58 25.95 2.99
C CYS A 148 16.01 26.23 2.53
N LYS A 149 16.50 25.40 1.62
CA LYS A 149 17.84 25.50 1.05
C LYS A 149 18.15 26.88 0.47
N ASN A 150 17.18 27.47 -0.25
CA ASN A 150 17.39 28.73 -0.96
C ASN A 150 16.79 29.94 -0.21
N LYS A 151 15.72 29.74 0.57
CA LYS A 151 14.98 30.83 1.20
C LYS A 151 14.27 30.37 2.47
N THR A 152 14.05 31.33 3.39
CA THR A 152 13.19 31.16 4.57
C THR A 152 11.77 31.64 4.27
N TYR A 153 10.78 30.86 4.66
CA TYR A 153 9.34 31.12 4.50
C TYR A 153 8.70 31.22 5.87
N TYR A 154 8.34 32.43 6.29
CA TYR A 154 7.62 32.69 7.54
C TYR A 154 6.12 32.44 7.34
N ALA A 155 5.48 31.79 8.30
CA ALA A 155 4.07 31.39 8.24
C ALA A 155 3.48 31.27 9.64
N ASP A 156 2.17 31.45 9.74
CA ASP A 156 1.38 31.21 10.95
C ASP A 156 1.07 29.73 11.15
N SER A 157 1.10 28.94 10.07
CA SER A 157 0.89 27.50 10.09
C SER A 157 1.78 26.78 9.07
N VAL A 158 2.27 25.59 9.43
CA VAL A 158 3.07 24.71 8.56
C VAL A 158 2.42 23.33 8.49
N ILE A 159 2.21 22.82 7.27
CA ILE A 159 1.66 21.47 7.03
C ILE A 159 2.73 20.58 6.40
N ILE A 160 3.13 19.51 7.09
CA ILE A 160 4.11 18.54 6.60
C ILE A 160 3.40 17.45 5.80
N CYS A 161 3.65 17.41 4.48
CA CYS A 161 3.06 16.47 3.51
C CYS A 161 4.14 15.72 2.70
N CYS A 162 5.30 15.45 3.29
CA CYS A 162 6.48 14.92 2.57
C CYS A 162 6.39 13.44 2.17
N GLY A 163 5.32 12.75 2.55
CA GLY A 163 5.18 11.31 2.32
C GLY A 163 6.11 10.46 3.20
N GLY A 164 6.32 9.22 2.80
CA GLY A 164 7.14 8.24 3.51
C GLY A 164 8.57 8.08 2.97
N LYS A 165 9.05 6.81 2.94
CA LYS A 165 10.37 6.43 2.39
C LYS A 165 10.29 5.49 1.18
N SER A 166 9.09 5.05 0.80
CA SER A 166 8.90 4.19 -0.36
C SER A 166 9.03 4.98 -1.68
N TYR A 167 9.60 4.37 -2.70
CA TYR A 167 9.89 5.00 -3.99
C TYR A 167 10.68 6.32 -3.88
N PRO A 168 11.90 6.33 -3.31
CA PRO A 168 12.66 7.55 -3.03
C PRO A 168 12.94 8.41 -4.27
N LEU A 169 13.02 7.80 -5.46
CA LEU A 169 13.16 8.51 -6.73
C LEU A 169 11.98 9.44 -7.04
N THR A 170 10.83 9.27 -6.37
CA THR A 170 9.69 10.19 -6.50
C THR A 170 9.77 11.40 -5.58
N GLY A 171 10.73 11.42 -4.66
CA GLY A 171 10.91 12.47 -3.65
C GLY A 171 10.56 12.04 -2.22
N SER A 172 10.05 10.82 -2.01
CA SER A 172 9.75 10.27 -0.69
C SER A 172 11.02 9.77 0.00
N THR A 173 11.83 10.66 0.53
CA THR A 173 13.15 10.38 1.13
C THR A 173 13.13 10.39 2.66
N GLY A 174 11.98 10.72 3.27
CA GLY A 174 11.80 10.76 4.71
C GLY A 174 12.09 12.11 5.35
N ASP A 175 12.17 13.19 4.57
CA ASP A 175 12.44 14.55 5.08
C ASP A 175 11.41 14.98 6.11
N GLY A 176 10.13 14.63 5.93
CA GLY A 176 9.06 14.92 6.87
C GLY A 176 9.30 14.33 8.27
N TYR A 177 9.94 13.18 8.36
CA TYR A 177 10.30 12.59 9.65
C TYR A 177 11.43 13.36 10.35
N THR A 178 12.36 13.94 9.58
CA THR A 178 13.41 14.81 10.11
C THR A 178 12.80 16.08 10.68
N LEU A 179 11.92 16.74 9.92
CA LEU A 179 11.21 17.92 10.38
C LEU A 179 10.33 17.64 11.61
N ALA A 180 9.61 16.52 11.63
CA ALA A 180 8.79 16.12 12.78
C ALA A 180 9.62 15.87 14.05
N LYS A 181 10.83 15.28 13.93
CA LYS A 181 11.76 15.09 15.05
C LYS A 181 12.27 16.42 15.61
N GLN A 182 12.49 17.43 14.77
CA GLN A 182 12.87 18.79 15.23
C GLN A 182 11.79 19.40 16.12
N ALA A 183 10.51 19.06 15.85
CA ALA A 183 9.37 19.48 16.67
C ALA A 183 9.10 18.55 17.88
N GLY A 184 10.00 17.61 18.17
CA GLY A 184 9.89 16.69 19.31
C GLY A 184 8.98 15.48 19.09
N HIS A 185 8.48 15.26 17.88
CA HIS A 185 7.61 14.13 17.59
C HIS A 185 8.34 12.78 17.60
N THR A 186 7.66 11.79 18.13
CA THR A 186 8.08 10.39 18.07
C THR A 186 7.82 9.84 16.67
N ILE A 187 8.84 9.25 16.07
CA ILE A 187 8.69 8.51 14.81
C ILE A 187 8.64 7.03 15.12
N VAL A 188 7.47 6.43 14.89
CA VAL A 188 7.29 4.98 14.95
C VAL A 188 8.21 4.32 13.92
N PRO A 189 8.92 3.23 14.26
CA PRO A 189 9.90 2.61 13.36
C PRO A 189 9.31 2.32 11.97
N LEU A 190 10.03 2.80 10.95
CA LEU A 190 9.59 2.66 9.56
C LEU A 190 9.82 1.25 9.06
N LYS A 191 8.81 0.69 8.40
CA LYS A 191 8.81 -0.65 7.80
C LYS A 191 8.26 -0.59 6.37
N PRO A 192 8.68 -1.49 5.48
CA PRO A 192 8.00 -1.67 4.20
C PRO A 192 6.59 -2.24 4.45
N SER A 193 5.59 -1.69 3.78
CA SER A 193 4.22 -2.22 3.75
C SER A 193 3.74 -2.33 2.31
N LEU A 194 2.90 -3.32 2.02
CA LEU A 194 2.51 -3.66 0.65
C LEU A 194 3.75 -3.95 -0.21
N VAL A 195 4.59 -4.86 0.27
CA VAL A 195 5.89 -5.19 -0.30
C VAL A 195 5.95 -6.69 -0.63
N PRO A 196 6.66 -7.10 -1.69
CA PRO A 196 6.89 -8.52 -1.96
C PRO A 196 7.65 -9.20 -0.81
N LEU A 197 7.42 -10.52 -0.67
CA LEU A 197 8.06 -11.35 0.35
C LEU A 197 9.17 -12.19 -0.26
N GLU A 198 10.31 -12.20 0.41
CA GLU A 198 11.45 -13.03 0.02
C GLU A 198 11.35 -14.45 0.56
N SER A 199 11.92 -15.39 -0.17
CA SER A 199 12.03 -16.78 0.22
C SER A 199 13.35 -17.37 -0.29
N LYS A 200 14.03 -18.13 0.55
CA LYS A 200 15.22 -18.91 0.18
C LYS A 200 14.87 -20.20 -0.55
N ASN A 201 13.58 -20.52 -0.66
CA ASN A 201 13.13 -21.72 -1.32
C ASN A 201 13.38 -21.64 -2.84
N LEU A 202 14.20 -22.56 -3.35
CA LEU A 202 14.60 -22.63 -4.76
C LEU A 202 13.42 -22.84 -5.71
N ASP A 203 12.31 -23.39 -5.22
CA ASP A 203 11.09 -23.58 -6.03
C ASP A 203 10.53 -22.23 -6.52
N CYS A 204 10.60 -21.17 -5.72
CA CYS A 204 10.13 -19.85 -6.13
C CYS A 204 10.83 -19.39 -7.41
N LYS A 205 12.15 -19.56 -7.47
CA LYS A 205 12.94 -19.20 -8.67
C LYS A 205 12.53 -20.03 -9.89
N SER A 206 12.26 -21.33 -9.73
CA SER A 206 11.81 -22.21 -10.82
C SER A 206 10.40 -21.85 -11.32
N MET A 207 9.56 -21.29 -10.45
CA MET A 207 8.21 -20.81 -10.74
C MET A 207 8.15 -19.34 -11.15
N GLN A 208 9.27 -18.64 -11.31
CA GLN A 208 9.30 -17.22 -11.65
C GLN A 208 8.36 -16.87 -12.81
N GLY A 209 7.51 -15.84 -12.60
CA GLY A 209 6.50 -15.38 -13.57
C GLY A 209 5.23 -16.23 -13.59
N LEU A 210 5.08 -17.24 -12.71
CA LEU A 210 3.84 -17.97 -12.54
C LEU A 210 2.87 -17.14 -11.68
N ALA A 211 1.80 -16.64 -12.30
CA ALA A 211 0.67 -16.07 -11.61
C ALA A 211 -0.35 -17.16 -11.28
N LEU A 212 -0.70 -17.30 -10.03
CA LEU A 212 -1.81 -18.12 -9.56
C LEU A 212 -3.03 -17.24 -9.33
N LYS A 213 -4.13 -17.60 -9.98
CA LYS A 213 -5.44 -16.95 -9.81
C LYS A 213 -6.33 -17.88 -9.00
N ASN A 214 -7.18 -17.29 -8.15
CA ASN A 214 -8.16 -18.04 -7.36
C ASN A 214 -7.50 -19.12 -6.47
N VAL A 215 -6.48 -18.75 -5.70
CA VAL A 215 -5.85 -19.58 -4.67
C VAL A 215 -6.09 -18.99 -3.29
N GLY A 216 -6.06 -19.84 -2.26
CA GLY A 216 -6.04 -19.39 -0.86
C GLY A 216 -4.60 -19.12 -0.42
N LEU A 217 -4.39 -18.09 0.39
CA LEU A 217 -3.10 -17.79 1.00
C LEU A 217 -3.27 -17.52 2.48
N LYS A 218 -2.60 -18.33 3.31
CA LYS A 218 -2.48 -18.07 4.75
C LYS A 218 -1.03 -17.74 5.09
N ILE A 219 -0.84 -16.74 5.94
CA ILE A 219 0.46 -16.52 6.58
C ILE A 219 0.37 -17.02 8.01
N VAL A 220 1.22 -17.97 8.33
CA VAL A 220 1.25 -18.64 9.64
C VAL A 220 2.56 -18.27 10.36
N ASP A 221 2.43 -17.72 11.56
CA ASP A 221 3.55 -17.51 12.48
C ASP A 221 3.93 -18.87 13.09
N THR A 222 5.12 -19.37 12.77
CA THR A 222 5.59 -20.71 13.18
C THR A 222 5.86 -20.81 14.68
N GLN A 223 6.13 -19.69 15.36
CA GLN A 223 6.39 -19.67 16.79
C GLN A 223 5.09 -19.78 17.60
N SER A 224 4.04 -19.10 17.17
CA SER A 224 2.74 -19.09 17.87
C SER A 224 1.72 -20.07 17.28
N GLY A 225 1.95 -20.60 16.08
CA GLY A 225 1.00 -21.40 15.31
C GLY A 225 -0.21 -20.60 14.79
N LYS A 226 -0.23 -19.27 14.97
CA LYS A 226 -1.37 -18.43 14.59
C LYS A 226 -1.34 -18.04 13.12
N THR A 227 -2.48 -18.11 12.48
CA THR A 227 -2.69 -17.48 11.17
C THR A 227 -2.85 -15.97 11.37
N VAL A 228 -1.89 -15.19 10.82
CA VAL A 228 -1.90 -13.72 10.91
C VAL A 228 -2.54 -13.06 9.70
N TYR A 229 -2.71 -13.80 8.62
CA TYR A 229 -3.41 -13.38 7.40
C TYR A 229 -4.05 -14.58 6.72
N ASP A 230 -5.27 -14.42 6.19
CA ASP A 230 -6.01 -15.45 5.43
C ASP A 230 -6.84 -14.75 4.36
N ASP A 231 -6.61 -15.04 3.09
CA ASP A 231 -7.33 -14.41 1.98
C ASP A 231 -7.37 -15.33 0.75
N PHE A 232 -8.25 -14.97 -0.19
CA PHE A 232 -8.45 -15.67 -1.45
C PHE A 232 -8.29 -14.70 -2.63
N GLY A 233 -7.44 -15.05 -3.62
CA GLY A 233 -7.24 -14.16 -4.77
C GLY A 233 -6.07 -14.55 -5.65
N GLU A 234 -5.27 -13.55 -6.04
CA GLU A 234 -4.14 -13.68 -6.96
C GLU A 234 -2.80 -13.49 -6.26
N MET A 235 -1.82 -14.31 -6.62
CA MET A 235 -0.43 -14.17 -6.25
C MET A 235 0.51 -14.47 -7.42
N LEU A 236 1.75 -14.05 -7.30
CA LEU A 236 2.79 -14.22 -8.32
C LEU A 236 4.07 -14.78 -7.68
N PHE A 237 4.66 -15.80 -8.27
CA PHE A 237 6.01 -16.23 -7.95
C PHE A 237 7.05 -15.40 -8.71
N THR A 238 8.11 -15.02 -8.01
CA THR A 238 9.24 -14.23 -8.53
C THR A 238 10.55 -14.99 -8.30
N HIS A 239 11.65 -14.49 -8.86
CA HIS A 239 12.96 -15.09 -8.64
C HIS A 239 13.47 -14.99 -7.19
N PHE A 240 12.93 -14.06 -6.40
CA PHE A 240 13.30 -13.85 -5.00
C PHE A 240 12.28 -14.40 -3.99
N GLY A 241 11.08 -14.81 -4.44
CA GLY A 241 10.01 -15.29 -3.55
C GLY A 241 8.63 -15.07 -4.14
N MET A 242 7.81 -14.26 -3.50
CA MET A 242 6.39 -14.08 -3.83
C MET A 242 5.99 -12.62 -3.90
N SER A 243 5.01 -12.30 -4.74
CA SER A 243 4.40 -10.99 -4.93
C SER A 243 2.91 -11.14 -5.34
N GLY A 244 2.30 -10.06 -5.78
CA GLY A 244 0.90 -10.02 -6.21
C GLY A 244 -0.03 -9.51 -5.10
N PRO A 245 -1.30 -9.20 -5.44
CA PRO A 245 -2.19 -8.46 -4.54
C PRO A 245 -2.31 -9.05 -3.14
N MET A 246 -2.54 -10.37 -3.00
CA MET A 246 -2.63 -11.02 -1.69
C MET A 246 -1.33 -10.96 -0.89
N VAL A 247 -0.19 -11.22 -1.55
CA VAL A 247 1.12 -11.22 -0.90
C VAL A 247 1.47 -9.81 -0.40
N LEU A 248 1.18 -8.78 -1.20
CA LEU A 248 1.37 -7.39 -0.80
C LEU A 248 0.50 -7.05 0.41
N SER A 249 -0.78 -7.42 0.41
CA SER A 249 -1.65 -7.22 1.57
C SER A 249 -1.19 -8.02 2.79
N ALA A 250 -0.76 -9.28 2.59
CA ALA A 250 -0.22 -10.13 3.66
C ALA A 250 0.99 -9.50 4.36
N SER A 251 1.85 -8.79 3.61
CA SER A 251 3.05 -8.18 4.17
C SER A 251 2.77 -7.15 5.25
N SER A 252 1.62 -6.45 5.21
CA SER A 252 1.22 -5.47 6.22
C SER A 252 0.82 -6.11 7.57
N HIS A 253 0.57 -7.42 7.61
CA HIS A 253 0.27 -8.19 8.83
C HIS A 253 1.50 -8.79 9.50
N ILE A 254 2.63 -8.83 8.80
CA ILE A 254 3.89 -9.37 9.33
C ILE A 254 4.60 -8.25 10.10
N ARG A 255 4.74 -8.42 11.41
CA ARG A 255 5.29 -7.37 12.28
C ARG A 255 6.79 -7.51 12.51
N ASP A 256 7.23 -8.68 12.96
CA ASP A 256 8.63 -8.94 13.31
C ASP A 256 9.15 -10.05 12.43
N ILE A 257 9.61 -9.67 11.23
CA ILE A 257 10.11 -10.64 10.28
C ILE A 257 11.51 -11.10 10.69
N SER A 258 11.66 -12.42 10.80
CA SER A 258 12.94 -13.09 10.90
C SER A 258 12.90 -14.35 10.03
N ASP A 259 14.06 -14.82 9.61
CA ASP A 259 14.20 -15.99 8.76
C ASP A 259 13.49 -17.22 9.38
N GLY A 260 12.60 -17.84 8.64
CA GLY A 260 11.82 -19.01 9.07
C GLY A 260 10.70 -18.75 10.08
N ARG A 261 10.48 -17.52 10.51
CA ARG A 261 9.39 -17.22 11.46
C ARG A 261 8.00 -17.34 10.85
N TYR A 262 7.85 -17.07 9.56
CA TYR A 262 6.56 -17.12 8.89
C TYR A 262 6.57 -18.06 7.70
N ASN A 263 5.46 -18.78 7.55
CA ASN A 263 5.19 -19.61 6.40
C ASN A 263 4.00 -19.06 5.61
N ALA A 264 4.16 -18.97 4.29
CA ALA A 264 3.05 -18.82 3.35
C ALA A 264 2.51 -20.21 3.01
N VAL A 265 1.29 -20.50 3.40
CA VAL A 265 0.58 -21.76 3.11
C VAL A 265 -0.44 -21.48 2.02
N ILE A 266 -0.23 -22.09 0.86
CA ILE A 266 -1.01 -21.83 -0.36
C ILE A 266 -1.93 -22.99 -0.63
N ASP A 267 -3.24 -22.76 -0.61
CA ASP A 267 -4.23 -23.70 -1.16
C ASP A 267 -4.36 -23.49 -2.67
N ILE A 268 -3.80 -24.40 -3.44
CA ILE A 268 -3.78 -24.34 -4.91
C ILE A 268 -5.14 -24.66 -5.52
N LYS A 269 -6.00 -25.37 -4.77
CA LYS A 269 -7.33 -25.83 -5.24
C LYS A 269 -8.42 -25.51 -4.20
N PRO A 270 -8.63 -24.23 -3.82
CA PRO A 270 -9.57 -23.87 -2.76
C PRO A 270 -11.03 -24.20 -3.07
N ALA A 271 -11.40 -24.27 -4.35
CA ALA A 271 -12.75 -24.66 -4.77
C ALA A 271 -13.08 -26.14 -4.53
N LEU A 272 -12.10 -26.99 -4.20
CA LEU A 272 -12.29 -28.41 -3.96
C LEU A 272 -12.01 -28.72 -2.49
N THR A 273 -12.91 -29.49 -1.85
CA THR A 273 -12.61 -30.10 -0.55
C THR A 273 -11.53 -31.18 -0.71
N HIS A 274 -10.93 -31.63 0.40
CA HIS A 274 -9.95 -32.74 0.36
C HIS A 274 -10.53 -33.97 -0.33
N GLU A 275 -11.77 -34.38 0.01
CA GLU A 275 -12.45 -35.49 -0.62
C GLU A 275 -12.67 -35.31 -2.13
N GLN A 276 -13.11 -34.11 -2.53
CA GLN A 276 -13.33 -33.78 -3.94
C GLN A 276 -12.03 -33.80 -4.73
N LEU A 277 -10.95 -33.27 -4.13
CA LEU A 277 -9.63 -33.28 -4.76
C LEU A 277 -9.06 -34.68 -4.86
N GLU A 278 -9.21 -35.54 -3.83
CA GLU A 278 -8.78 -36.95 -3.87
C GLU A 278 -9.52 -37.71 -4.96
N LYS A 279 -10.86 -37.56 -5.07
CA LYS A 279 -11.67 -38.17 -6.15
C LYS A 279 -11.24 -37.64 -7.54
N ARG A 280 -10.90 -36.37 -7.65
CA ARG A 280 -10.41 -35.77 -8.89
C ARG A 280 -9.05 -36.35 -9.28
N LEU A 281 -8.11 -36.48 -8.34
CA LEU A 281 -6.80 -37.09 -8.58
C LEU A 281 -6.92 -38.55 -9.00
N GLN A 282 -7.78 -39.32 -8.33
CA GLN A 282 -8.07 -40.71 -8.72
C GLN A 282 -8.51 -40.78 -10.19
N ARG A 283 -9.53 -40.02 -10.56
CA ARG A 283 -10.04 -39.99 -11.93
C ARG A 283 -8.99 -39.59 -12.95
N ASP A 284 -8.22 -38.51 -12.65
CA ASP A 284 -7.19 -38.03 -13.56
C ASP A 284 -6.06 -39.04 -13.77
N PHE A 285 -5.71 -39.85 -12.75
CA PHE A 285 -4.76 -40.98 -12.87
C PHE A 285 -5.33 -42.15 -13.61
N ASP A 286 -6.60 -42.53 -13.40
CA ASP A 286 -7.27 -43.59 -14.12
C ASP A 286 -7.38 -43.27 -15.63
N GLU A 287 -7.71 -42.00 -15.98
CA GLU A 287 -7.74 -41.57 -17.39
C GLU A 287 -6.35 -41.59 -18.05
N ASN A 288 -5.27 -41.47 -17.26
CA ASN A 288 -3.90 -41.45 -17.77
C ASN A 288 -3.06 -42.65 -17.33
N HIS A 289 -3.69 -43.76 -17.01
CA HIS A 289 -3.09 -44.92 -16.32
C HIS A 289 -1.74 -45.41 -16.88
N ASN A 290 -1.51 -45.34 -18.20
CA ASN A 290 -0.26 -45.74 -18.86
C ASN A 290 0.78 -44.62 -18.97
N LYS A 291 0.43 -43.38 -18.62
CA LYS A 291 1.36 -42.20 -18.68
C LYS A 291 2.19 -42.12 -17.41
N ASP A 292 3.32 -41.46 -17.55
CA ASP A 292 4.09 -41.01 -16.39
C ASP A 292 3.34 -39.92 -15.62
N VAL A 293 3.46 -39.94 -14.31
CA VAL A 293 2.78 -38.94 -13.43
C VAL A 293 3.12 -37.52 -13.84
N SER A 294 4.39 -37.27 -14.25
CA SER A 294 4.83 -35.95 -14.72
C SER A 294 4.00 -35.40 -15.90
N ASN A 295 3.39 -36.28 -16.70
CA ASN A 295 2.58 -35.93 -17.86
C ASN A 295 1.06 -35.87 -17.58
N SER A 296 0.63 -36.26 -16.37
CA SER A 296 -0.81 -36.33 -16.02
C SER A 296 -1.42 -35.02 -15.50
N PHE A 297 -0.59 -34.07 -15.08
CA PHE A 297 -1.04 -32.82 -14.41
C PHE A 297 -1.52 -31.71 -15.33
N THR A 298 -1.51 -31.87 -16.65
CA THR A 298 -1.78 -30.81 -17.64
C THR A 298 -3.13 -30.10 -17.48
N LYS A 299 -4.16 -30.81 -16.96
CA LYS A 299 -5.50 -30.27 -16.67
C LYS A 299 -5.65 -29.79 -15.23
N LEU A 300 -4.71 -30.11 -14.35
CA LEU A 300 -4.81 -29.81 -12.92
C LEU A 300 -3.92 -28.66 -12.49
N LEU A 301 -2.69 -28.59 -12.98
CA LEU A 301 -1.69 -27.64 -12.53
C LEU A 301 -1.10 -26.82 -13.69
N PRO A 302 -0.75 -25.54 -13.48
CA PRO A 302 0.07 -24.79 -14.41
C PRO A 302 1.42 -25.49 -14.64
N LYS A 303 1.92 -25.48 -15.87
CA LYS A 303 3.15 -26.17 -16.27
C LYS A 303 4.35 -25.93 -15.32
N LYS A 304 4.56 -24.68 -14.91
CA LYS A 304 5.68 -24.30 -14.02
C LYS A 304 5.54 -24.84 -12.60
N LEU A 305 4.34 -25.25 -12.17
CA LEU A 305 4.09 -25.80 -10.84
C LEU A 305 4.30 -27.31 -10.77
N VAL A 306 4.28 -28.00 -11.90
CA VAL A 306 4.34 -29.48 -11.95
C VAL A 306 5.63 -30.01 -11.32
N VAL A 307 6.78 -29.51 -11.74
CA VAL A 307 8.09 -29.97 -11.24
C VAL A 307 8.28 -29.69 -9.74
N PRO A 308 8.00 -28.49 -9.21
CA PRO A 308 8.03 -28.24 -7.77
C PRO A 308 7.11 -29.17 -6.96
N VAL A 309 5.90 -29.39 -7.45
CA VAL A 309 4.95 -30.31 -6.79
C VAL A 309 5.48 -31.75 -6.79
N LEU A 310 5.97 -32.24 -7.92
CA LEU A 310 6.52 -33.61 -8.02
C LEU A 310 7.73 -33.81 -7.08
N LYS A 311 8.65 -32.83 -7.03
CA LYS A 311 9.80 -32.88 -6.13
C LYS A 311 9.38 -32.97 -4.66
N ARG A 312 8.40 -32.18 -4.27
CA ARG A 312 7.89 -32.17 -2.89
C ARG A 312 7.03 -33.37 -2.56
N TRP A 313 6.34 -33.92 -3.55
CA TRP A 313 5.59 -35.16 -3.41
C TRP A 313 6.51 -36.35 -3.18
N GLY A 314 7.77 -36.31 -3.69
CA GLY A 314 8.81 -37.27 -3.37
C GLY A 314 8.68 -38.64 -4.13
N ILE A 315 7.97 -38.64 -5.25
CA ILE A 315 7.86 -39.83 -6.10
C ILE A 315 8.65 -39.69 -7.41
N PRO A 316 9.10 -40.77 -8.03
CA PRO A 316 9.78 -40.73 -9.33
C PRO A 316 8.90 -40.10 -10.41
N PHE A 317 9.49 -39.26 -11.28
CA PHE A 317 8.76 -38.54 -12.32
C PHE A 317 8.20 -39.43 -13.42
N ASP A 318 8.83 -40.57 -13.63
CA ASP A 318 8.49 -41.62 -14.59
C ASP A 318 7.58 -42.70 -14.01
N LYS A 319 7.17 -42.57 -12.73
CA LYS A 319 6.21 -43.44 -12.11
C LYS A 319 4.91 -43.44 -12.91
N LYS A 320 4.37 -44.64 -13.23
CA LYS A 320 3.10 -44.76 -13.96
C LYS A 320 1.91 -44.39 -13.09
N CYS A 321 0.93 -43.68 -13.66
CA CYS A 321 -0.28 -43.26 -12.95
C CYS A 321 -1.03 -44.44 -12.30
N ASN A 322 -1.08 -45.62 -12.94
CA ASN A 322 -1.73 -46.83 -12.43
C ASN A 322 -1.03 -47.45 -11.20
N SER A 323 0.23 -47.05 -10.94
CA SER A 323 0.99 -47.54 -9.79
C SER A 323 1.00 -46.55 -8.60
N VAL A 324 0.28 -45.43 -8.71
CA VAL A 324 0.14 -44.46 -7.62
C VAL A 324 -0.81 -45.02 -6.55
N THR A 325 -0.30 -45.21 -5.35
CA THR A 325 -1.08 -45.75 -4.23
C THR A 325 -2.08 -44.72 -3.67
N LYS A 326 -3.04 -45.20 -2.88
CA LYS A 326 -3.99 -44.34 -2.18
C LYS A 326 -3.30 -43.39 -1.22
N GLU A 327 -2.23 -43.83 -0.58
CA GLU A 327 -1.46 -43.05 0.38
C GLU A 327 -0.68 -41.91 -0.29
N GLU A 328 -0.05 -42.21 -1.42
CA GLU A 328 0.62 -41.20 -2.25
C GLU A 328 -0.35 -40.13 -2.76
N ARG A 329 -1.57 -40.54 -3.18
CA ARG A 329 -2.61 -39.60 -3.60
C ARG A 329 -3.05 -38.66 -2.45
N ARG A 330 -3.17 -39.20 -1.22
CA ARG A 330 -3.47 -38.37 -0.04
C ARG A 330 -2.36 -37.39 0.22
N THR A 331 -1.11 -37.82 0.19
CA THR A 331 0.06 -36.93 0.34
C THR A 331 0.05 -35.81 -0.70
N LEU A 332 -0.26 -36.13 -1.96
CA LEU A 332 -0.42 -35.14 -3.01
C LEU A 332 -1.58 -34.18 -2.73
N CYS A 333 -2.71 -34.72 -2.25
CA CYS A 333 -3.86 -33.89 -1.90
C CYS A 333 -3.51 -32.88 -0.81
N GLU A 334 -2.86 -33.33 0.28
CA GLU A 334 -2.39 -32.46 1.36
C GLU A 334 -1.41 -31.40 0.85
N LEU A 335 -0.46 -31.79 0.00
CA LEU A 335 0.51 -30.88 -0.60
C LEU A 335 -0.18 -29.79 -1.44
N LEU A 336 -1.20 -30.14 -2.23
CA LEU A 336 -1.93 -29.18 -3.06
C LEU A 336 -2.85 -28.26 -2.24
N LYS A 337 -3.31 -28.73 -1.08
CA LYS A 337 -4.11 -27.92 -0.14
C LYS A 337 -3.26 -27.05 0.78
N ALA A 338 -1.98 -27.36 0.96
CA ALA A 338 -1.07 -26.68 1.86
C ALA A 338 0.35 -26.59 1.29
N PHE A 339 0.48 -26.01 0.08
CA PHE A 339 1.78 -25.78 -0.54
C PHE A 339 2.53 -24.66 0.21
N THR A 340 3.44 -25.06 1.09
CA THR A 340 4.11 -24.15 2.02
C THR A 340 5.38 -23.56 1.44
N VAL A 341 5.56 -22.24 1.61
CA VAL A 341 6.76 -21.49 1.26
C VAL A 341 7.22 -20.71 2.48
N GLU A 342 8.44 -20.97 2.93
CA GLU A 342 9.06 -20.25 4.05
C GLU A 342 9.39 -18.81 3.64
N ILE A 343 9.06 -17.85 4.48
CA ILE A 343 9.34 -16.43 4.28
C ILE A 343 10.64 -16.09 5.01
N SER A 344 11.62 -15.57 4.27
CA SER A 344 12.91 -15.16 4.81
C SER A 344 13.03 -13.66 5.07
N GLY A 345 12.21 -12.83 4.42
CA GLY A 345 12.33 -11.38 4.54
C GLY A 345 11.29 -10.61 3.74
N PHE A 346 11.34 -9.29 3.90
CA PHE A 346 10.71 -8.32 3.01
C PHE A 346 11.68 -7.89 1.92
N ARG A 347 11.18 -7.53 0.75
CA ARG A 347 11.95 -6.70 -0.17
C ARG A 347 12.23 -5.33 0.45
N PRO A 348 13.29 -4.62 0.01
CA PRO A 348 13.67 -3.31 0.54
C PRO A 348 12.50 -2.31 0.56
N ILE A 349 12.53 -1.37 1.53
CA ILE A 349 11.49 -0.35 1.70
C ILE A 349 11.32 0.54 0.46
N GLU A 350 12.37 0.68 -0.33
CA GLU A 350 12.38 1.43 -1.58
C GLU A 350 11.48 0.80 -2.64
N GLU A 351 11.23 -0.51 -2.57
CA GLU A 351 10.34 -1.27 -3.45
C GLU A 351 8.91 -1.39 -2.89
N ALA A 352 8.68 -0.98 -1.64
CA ALA A 352 7.37 -1.03 -1.02
C ALA A 352 6.40 -0.03 -1.67
N ILE A 353 5.13 -0.39 -1.78
CA ILE A 353 4.12 0.56 -2.27
C ILE A 353 3.93 1.69 -1.28
N ILE A 354 3.97 1.39 0.02
CA ILE A 354 3.78 2.36 1.09
C ILE A 354 4.74 2.08 2.26
N THR A 355 5.04 3.13 3.02
CA THR A 355 5.76 3.05 4.29
C THR A 355 4.75 2.85 5.43
N SER A 356 4.96 1.85 6.28
CA SER A 356 4.30 1.71 7.58
C SER A 356 5.20 2.30 8.66
N GLY A 357 4.62 2.84 9.72
CA GLY A 357 5.32 3.70 10.68
C GLY A 357 5.26 5.18 10.27
N GLY A 358 5.80 6.06 11.07
CA GLY A 358 5.75 7.51 10.82
C GLY A 358 5.51 8.31 12.08
N VAL A 359 5.00 9.52 11.94
CA VAL A 359 4.66 10.40 13.07
C VAL A 359 3.56 9.75 13.89
N LYS A 360 3.83 9.58 15.21
CA LYS A 360 2.94 8.87 16.11
C LYS A 360 1.58 9.53 16.22
N THR A 361 0.51 8.80 15.90
CA THR A 361 -0.86 9.33 15.84
C THR A 361 -1.37 9.92 17.15
N THR A 362 -0.91 9.41 18.31
CA THR A 362 -1.32 9.96 19.62
C THR A 362 -0.81 11.38 19.89
N GLU A 363 0.18 11.84 19.13
CA GLU A 363 0.77 13.17 19.19
C GLU A 363 0.16 14.14 18.17
N ILE A 364 -0.84 13.69 17.42
CA ILE A 364 -1.60 14.48 16.44
C ILE A 364 -3.07 14.52 16.87
N ASN A 365 -3.72 15.67 16.70
CA ASN A 365 -5.15 15.82 16.93
C ASN A 365 -5.92 15.24 15.72
N PRO A 366 -6.71 14.15 15.88
CA PRO A 366 -7.40 13.52 14.77
C PRO A 366 -8.52 14.39 14.15
N LYS A 367 -8.95 15.47 14.84
CA LYS A 367 -10.03 16.36 14.37
C LYS A 367 -9.50 17.53 13.53
N THR A 368 -8.20 17.83 13.61
CA THR A 368 -7.59 19.00 12.95
C THR A 368 -6.32 18.65 12.18
N MET A 369 -5.75 17.46 12.41
CA MET A 369 -4.40 17.06 11.97
C MET A 369 -3.27 17.90 12.57
N GLU A 370 -3.55 18.75 13.56
CA GLU A 370 -2.57 19.59 14.25
C GLU A 370 -1.72 18.77 15.23
N SER A 371 -0.46 19.14 15.35
CA SER A 371 0.44 18.65 16.39
C SER A 371 -0.11 18.97 17.78
N ARG A 372 0.00 18.02 18.71
CA ARG A 372 -0.27 18.27 20.14
C ARG A 372 0.94 18.82 20.89
N LEU A 373 2.11 18.86 20.23
CA LEU A 373 3.37 19.30 20.81
C LEU A 373 3.74 20.71 20.40
N VAL A 374 3.43 21.10 19.16
CA VAL A 374 3.77 22.38 18.57
C VAL A 374 2.54 22.98 17.91
N LYS A 375 2.09 24.13 18.36
CA LYS A 375 0.93 24.83 17.79
C LYS A 375 1.23 25.35 16.39
N GLY A 376 0.23 25.33 15.51
CA GLY A 376 0.37 25.74 14.12
C GLY A 376 1.10 24.73 13.22
N LEU A 377 1.57 23.61 13.75
CA LEU A 377 2.19 22.52 12.98
C LEU A 377 1.17 21.41 12.68
N TYR A 378 1.06 21.01 11.41
CA TYR A 378 0.10 20.00 10.95
C TYR A 378 0.81 18.90 10.17
N PHE A 379 0.17 17.71 10.11
CA PHE A 379 0.67 16.55 9.37
C PHE A 379 -0.42 15.99 8.47
N ALA A 380 -0.08 15.59 7.24
CA ALA A 380 -1.03 14.91 6.34
C ALA A 380 -0.38 13.89 5.42
N GLY A 381 -1.13 12.85 5.09
CA GLY A 381 -0.69 11.77 4.20
C GLY A 381 0.24 10.76 4.86
N GLU A 382 1.06 10.10 4.05
CA GLU A 382 1.91 8.95 4.42
C GLU A 382 3.00 9.27 5.47
N VAL A 383 3.22 10.53 5.84
CA VAL A 383 4.13 10.89 6.93
C VAL A 383 3.58 10.49 8.30
N ILE A 384 2.26 10.32 8.42
CA ILE A 384 1.57 9.87 9.62
C ILE A 384 1.66 8.34 9.70
N ASP A 385 1.79 7.79 10.91
CA ASP A 385 1.76 6.34 11.17
C ASP A 385 0.37 5.73 10.89
N CYS A 386 -0.02 5.74 9.61
CA CYS A 386 -1.25 5.14 9.10
C CYS A 386 -0.97 4.56 7.71
N ASP A 387 -1.26 3.27 7.53
CA ASP A 387 -1.19 2.61 6.23
C ASP A 387 -2.37 1.66 5.99
N ALA A 388 -2.82 1.58 4.76
CA ALA A 388 -3.98 0.81 4.34
C ALA A 388 -3.61 -0.21 3.25
N TYR A 389 -4.51 -1.15 2.97
CA TYR A 389 -4.34 -2.11 1.88
C TYR A 389 -4.27 -1.44 0.51
N THR A 390 -3.92 -2.24 -0.50
CA THR A 390 -4.03 -1.83 -1.91
C THR A 390 -5.51 -1.61 -2.27
N GLY A 391 -5.76 -0.76 -3.28
CA GLY A 391 -7.12 -0.57 -3.76
C GLY A 391 -7.64 0.87 -3.73
N GLY A 392 -6.76 1.87 -3.54
CA GLY A 392 -7.11 3.30 -3.52
C GLY A 392 -7.19 3.90 -2.13
N PHE A 393 -7.08 3.08 -1.08
CA PHE A 393 -7.21 3.53 0.31
C PHE A 393 -6.11 4.53 0.73
N ASN A 394 -4.85 4.29 0.37
CA ASN A 394 -3.73 5.15 0.78
C ASN A 394 -3.77 6.55 0.13
N LEU A 395 -4.26 6.66 -1.11
CA LEU A 395 -4.49 7.97 -1.72
C LEU A 395 -5.67 8.68 -1.06
N GLN A 396 -6.74 7.96 -0.70
CA GLN A 396 -7.84 8.57 0.06
C GLN A 396 -7.38 9.09 1.43
N ILE A 397 -6.52 8.35 2.16
CA ILE A 397 -5.89 8.87 3.39
C ILE A 397 -5.21 10.20 3.12
N ALA A 398 -4.43 10.29 2.03
CA ALA A 398 -3.72 11.50 1.67
C ALA A 398 -4.66 12.66 1.33
N TRP A 399 -5.75 12.38 0.55
CA TRP A 399 -6.75 13.40 0.23
C TRP A 399 -7.46 13.92 1.48
N SER A 400 -7.98 13.01 2.30
CA SER A 400 -8.82 13.36 3.44
C SER A 400 -8.03 14.06 4.54
N THR A 401 -6.83 13.55 4.87
CA THR A 401 -5.98 14.20 5.88
C THR A 401 -5.42 15.53 5.39
N GLY A 402 -5.08 15.63 4.09
CA GLY A 402 -4.66 16.89 3.45
C GLY A 402 -5.76 17.94 3.51
N ASN A 403 -6.98 17.58 3.12
CA ASN A 403 -8.13 18.46 3.16
C ASN A 403 -8.39 18.99 4.59
N LEU A 404 -8.42 18.08 5.58
CA LEU A 404 -8.66 18.46 6.98
C LEU A 404 -7.55 19.33 7.56
N ALA A 405 -6.28 18.99 7.27
CA ALA A 405 -5.14 19.79 7.71
C ALA A 405 -5.14 21.18 7.08
N GLY A 406 -5.44 21.29 5.78
CA GLY A 406 -5.51 22.55 5.05
C GLY A 406 -6.59 23.48 5.59
N GLU A 407 -7.81 22.98 5.79
CA GLU A 407 -8.90 23.71 6.40
C GLU A 407 -8.51 24.20 7.80
N SER A 408 -8.02 23.28 8.67
CA SER A 408 -7.68 23.61 10.05
C SER A 408 -6.53 24.61 10.16
N ALA A 409 -5.56 24.56 9.27
CA ALA A 409 -4.42 25.46 9.25
C ALA A 409 -4.78 26.88 8.81
N ALA A 410 -5.93 27.09 8.16
CA ALA A 410 -6.41 28.40 7.70
C ALA A 410 -7.17 29.19 8.79
N TYR A 411 -7.63 28.52 9.85
CA TYR A 411 -8.27 29.18 11.01
C TYR A 411 -7.26 29.47 12.12
#